data_af83e8160392ad7ddaf78e5298fc9e82
#
_entry.id   af83e8160392ad7ddaf78e5298fc9e82
#
_cell.length_a   1.000
_cell.length_b   1.000
_cell.length_c   1.000
_cell.angle_alpha   90.00
_cell.angle_beta   90.00
_cell.angle_gamma   90.00
#
_symmetry.space_group_name_H-M   'P 1'
#
loop_
_entity.id
_entity.type
_entity.pdbx_description
1 polymer ?
#
loop_
_entity_poly.entity_id
_entity_poly.type
_entity_poly.pdbx_seq_one_letter_code
_entity_poly.pdbx_strand_id
1 'polypeptide(L)'
;MKDPFNIYMNTLVPMVVEQTPRGERAYDIYSRLLKERIIFLVGPINSQVSSLISAQLLFLESENNSKEIFMYINSPGGIVTDGLAIYDTMQYIKPAVATLCIGQACSMGSFLLAAGEKGQRMSLPNSRVMVHQPSAGFQGQATDIEIHANEIMQTKKKLNEIYSKHTDQSVEKIKEALERDKFMSAEEAKSFGLIDKVVEKRPS
;
A
#
# COMPACT_ATOMS: atom_id res chain seq x y z
N MET A 1 -30.41 -4.70 12.49
CA MET A 1 -29.65 -5.81 11.92
C MET A 1 -28.19 -5.37 11.91
N LYS A 2 -27.30 -6.03 12.64
CA LYS A 2 -25.88 -5.65 12.65
C LYS A 2 -25.29 -5.97 11.28
N ASP A 3 -24.62 -4.99 10.67
CA ASP A 3 -23.95 -5.13 9.38
C ASP A 3 -22.99 -6.33 9.42
N PRO A 4 -23.11 -7.31 8.50
CA PRO A 4 -22.21 -8.45 8.46
C PRO A 4 -20.74 -8.06 8.36
N PHE A 5 -20.40 -6.91 7.76
CA PHE A 5 -19.04 -6.37 7.72
C PHE A 5 -18.48 -6.06 9.11
N ASN A 6 -19.31 -5.60 10.06
CA ASN A 6 -18.88 -5.34 11.44
C ASN A 6 -18.57 -6.61 12.23
N ILE A 7 -19.03 -7.77 11.80
CA ILE A 7 -18.73 -9.06 12.44
C ILE A 7 -17.30 -9.50 12.08
N TYR A 8 -16.85 -9.24 10.85
CA TYR A 8 -15.47 -9.55 10.42
C TYR A 8 -14.41 -8.61 10.99
N MET A 9 -14.77 -7.37 11.33
CA MET A 9 -13.85 -6.40 11.96
C MET A 9 -13.65 -6.65 13.46
N ASN A 10 -14.43 -7.53 14.06
CA ASN A 10 -14.30 -7.95 15.46
C ASN A 10 -13.53 -9.27 15.62
N THR A 11 -12.62 -9.57 14.70
CA THR A 11 -11.71 -10.69 14.83
C THR A 11 -10.81 -10.43 16.03
N LEU A 12 -10.89 -11.31 17.04
CA LEU A 12 -10.02 -11.24 18.21
C LEU A 12 -8.57 -11.30 17.74
N VAL A 13 -7.85 -10.19 17.87
CA VAL A 13 -6.42 -10.15 17.57
C VAL A 13 -5.70 -10.99 18.63
N PRO A 14 -4.98 -12.07 18.25
CA PRO A 14 -4.34 -12.94 19.22
C PRO A 14 -3.22 -12.20 19.97
N MET A 15 -3.12 -12.48 21.26
CA MET A 15 -2.03 -12.01 22.11
C MET A 15 -0.91 -13.03 22.11
N VAL A 16 0.33 -12.56 22.06
CA VAL A 16 1.55 -13.35 22.20
C VAL A 16 2.33 -12.88 23.44
N VAL A 17 2.90 -13.82 24.19
CA VAL A 17 3.70 -13.51 25.39
C VAL A 17 5.18 -13.75 25.06
N GLU A 18 6.00 -12.74 25.29
CA GLU A 18 7.45 -12.79 25.11
C GLU A 18 8.11 -12.83 26.50
N GLN A 19 8.99 -13.80 26.73
CA GLN A 19 9.84 -13.86 27.91
C GLN A 19 11.01 -12.89 27.73
N THR A 20 11.15 -11.95 28.66
CA THR A 20 12.28 -11.01 28.66
C THR A 20 13.05 -11.12 29.98
N PRO A 21 14.31 -10.64 30.05
CA PRO A 21 15.05 -10.58 31.31
C PRO A 21 14.37 -9.76 32.43
N ARG A 22 13.36 -8.94 32.05
CA ARG A 22 12.58 -8.11 32.98
C ARG A 22 11.19 -8.70 33.29
N GLY A 23 10.92 -9.96 32.88
CA GLY A 23 9.64 -10.64 33.03
C GLY A 23 8.88 -10.81 31.74
N GLU A 24 7.65 -11.30 31.83
CA GLU A 24 6.76 -11.53 30.72
C GLU A 24 6.17 -10.22 30.18
N ARG A 25 6.10 -10.09 28.84
CA ARG A 25 5.39 -9.01 28.17
C ARG A 25 4.40 -9.58 27.17
N ALA A 26 3.15 -9.16 27.26
CA ALA A 26 2.12 -9.48 26.28
C ALA A 26 2.04 -8.40 25.20
N TYR A 27 1.94 -8.84 23.96
CA TYR A 27 1.71 -7.97 22.78
C TYR A 27 0.57 -8.57 21.97
N ASP A 28 -0.24 -7.74 21.31
CA ASP A 28 -1.00 -8.24 20.19
C ASP A 28 -0.04 -8.62 19.03
N ILE A 29 -0.51 -9.50 18.13
CA ILE A 29 0.35 -10.03 17.05
C ILE A 29 0.90 -8.94 16.15
N TYR A 30 0.13 -7.87 15.83
CA TYR A 30 0.59 -6.79 14.98
C TYR A 30 1.65 -5.93 15.67
N SER A 31 1.44 -5.60 16.95
CA SER A 31 2.45 -4.89 17.76
C SER A 31 3.73 -5.71 17.90
N ARG A 32 3.63 -7.04 18.00
CA ARG A 32 4.82 -7.91 18.03
C ARG A 32 5.56 -7.92 16.70
N LEU A 33 4.84 -7.96 15.58
CA LEU A 33 5.43 -7.90 14.24
C LEU A 33 6.01 -6.51 13.93
N LEU A 34 5.42 -5.44 14.45
CA LEU A 34 5.97 -4.09 14.31
C LEU A 34 7.37 -3.97 14.94
N LYS A 35 7.67 -4.68 16.03
CA LYS A 35 9.04 -4.78 16.59
C LYS A 35 10.04 -5.39 15.61
N GLU A 36 9.58 -6.27 14.71
CA GLU A 36 10.37 -6.80 13.59
C GLU A 36 10.35 -5.89 12.35
N ARG A 37 9.87 -4.65 12.53
CA ARG A 37 9.75 -3.63 11.48
C ARG A 37 8.81 -4.03 10.33
N ILE A 38 7.79 -4.85 10.64
CA ILE A 38 6.78 -5.30 9.67
C ILE A 38 5.49 -4.53 9.92
N ILE A 39 5.01 -3.85 8.88
CA ILE A 39 3.73 -3.13 8.84
C ILE A 39 2.76 -3.90 7.94
N PHE A 40 1.50 -3.97 8.34
CA PHE A 40 0.43 -4.58 7.53
C PHE A 40 -0.52 -3.50 7.00
N LEU A 41 -0.58 -3.38 5.68
CA LEU A 41 -1.58 -2.59 4.96
C LEU A 41 -2.65 -3.55 4.45
N VAL A 42 -3.72 -3.73 5.24
CA VAL A 42 -4.78 -4.71 4.95
C VAL A 42 -6.13 -4.01 4.86
N GLY A 43 -6.93 -4.42 3.86
CA GLY A 43 -8.27 -3.87 3.63
C GLY A 43 -8.27 -2.52 2.89
N PRO A 44 -9.43 -1.83 2.87
CA PRO A 44 -9.57 -0.55 2.16
C PRO A 44 -8.73 0.56 2.78
N ILE A 45 -8.09 1.37 1.92
CA ILE A 45 -7.32 2.55 2.34
C ILE A 45 -8.29 3.71 2.59
N ASN A 46 -8.30 4.19 3.82
CA ASN A 46 -9.07 5.32 4.30
C ASN A 46 -8.22 6.16 5.27
N SER A 47 -8.77 7.26 5.78
CA SER A 47 -8.05 8.20 6.64
C SER A 47 -7.53 7.56 7.94
N GLN A 48 -8.25 6.58 8.51
CA GLN A 48 -7.81 5.88 9.72
C GLN A 48 -6.60 4.98 9.42
N VAL A 49 -6.68 4.17 8.36
CA VAL A 49 -5.58 3.31 7.90
C VAL A 49 -4.36 4.16 7.52
N SER A 50 -4.57 5.24 6.77
CA SER A 50 -3.51 6.16 6.36
C SER A 50 -2.77 6.75 7.55
N SER A 51 -3.49 7.29 8.53
CA SER A 51 -2.91 7.86 9.75
C SER A 51 -2.12 6.80 10.55
N LEU A 52 -2.66 5.59 10.68
CA LEU A 52 -2.00 4.50 11.41
C LEU A 52 -0.70 4.05 10.73
N ILE A 53 -0.74 3.83 9.40
CA ILE A 53 0.45 3.41 8.64
C ILE A 53 1.53 4.50 8.67
N SER A 54 1.15 5.77 8.46
CA SER A 54 2.09 6.89 8.53
C SER A 54 2.74 7.01 9.92
N ALA A 55 1.95 6.85 10.99
CA ALA A 55 2.48 6.86 12.36
C ALA A 55 3.46 5.70 12.62
N GLN A 56 3.16 4.49 12.12
CA GLN A 56 4.07 3.34 12.24
C GLN A 56 5.37 3.54 11.47
N LEU A 57 5.31 4.12 10.26
CA LEU A 57 6.51 4.45 9.47
C LEU A 57 7.42 5.43 10.23
N LEU A 58 6.85 6.54 10.74
CA LEU A 58 7.60 7.54 11.51
C LEU A 58 8.14 6.98 12.84
N PHE A 59 7.37 6.12 13.51
CA PHE A 59 7.83 5.45 14.73
C PHE A 59 9.03 4.55 14.44
N LEU A 60 8.97 3.72 13.39
CA LEU A 60 10.07 2.83 13.03
C LEU A 60 11.32 3.60 12.57
N GLU A 61 11.16 4.74 11.92
CA GLU A 61 12.28 5.63 11.62
C GLU A 61 12.92 6.16 12.90
N SER A 62 12.12 6.59 13.89
CA SER A 62 12.65 7.10 15.16
C SER A 62 13.40 6.05 15.98
N GLU A 63 12.99 4.78 15.89
CA GLU A 63 13.67 3.65 16.54
C GLU A 63 15.00 3.32 15.86
N ASN A 64 15.03 3.32 14.53
CA ASN A 64 16.25 3.10 13.75
C ASN A 64 16.08 3.63 12.31
N ASN A 65 16.83 4.65 11.96
CA ASN A 65 16.73 5.34 10.67
C ASN A 65 17.56 4.71 9.53
N SER A 66 18.24 3.59 9.78
CA SER A 66 19.06 2.88 8.77
C SER A 66 18.57 1.50 8.41
N LYS A 67 17.77 0.87 9.29
CA LYS A 67 17.20 -0.47 9.01
C LYS A 67 15.96 -0.36 8.14
N GLU A 68 15.84 -1.24 7.17
CA GLU A 68 14.66 -1.33 6.29
C GLU A 68 13.36 -1.62 7.06
N ILE A 69 12.25 -1.20 6.45
CA ILE A 69 10.89 -1.45 6.93
C ILE A 69 10.20 -2.34 5.89
N PHE A 70 9.46 -3.33 6.33
CA PHE A 70 8.69 -4.23 5.46
C PHE A 70 7.20 -3.88 5.52
N MET A 71 6.60 -3.53 4.39
CA MET A 71 5.16 -3.29 4.27
C MET A 71 4.50 -4.46 3.52
N TYR A 72 3.68 -5.23 4.24
CA TYR A 72 2.90 -6.34 3.67
C TYR A 72 1.53 -5.82 3.25
N ILE A 73 1.19 -5.98 1.98
CA ILE A 73 0.01 -5.37 1.35
C ILE A 73 -1.00 -6.45 0.95
N ASN A 74 -2.21 -6.33 1.49
CA ASN A 74 -3.40 -7.06 1.06
C ASN A 74 -4.59 -6.10 1.02
N SER A 75 -4.67 -5.30 -0.05
CA SER A 75 -5.59 -4.18 -0.13
C SER A 75 -6.29 -4.09 -1.50
N PRO A 76 -7.60 -3.85 -1.52
CA PRO A 76 -8.34 -3.51 -2.75
C PRO A 76 -8.08 -2.07 -3.23
N GLY A 77 -7.27 -1.27 -2.51
CA GLY A 77 -7.10 0.15 -2.73
C GLY A 77 -8.03 0.99 -1.86
N GLY A 78 -8.36 2.19 -2.30
CA GLY A 78 -9.24 3.10 -1.55
C GLY A 78 -9.04 4.56 -1.91
N ILE A 79 -9.17 5.46 -0.93
CA ILE A 79 -9.16 6.92 -1.12
C ILE A 79 -7.77 7.38 -1.58
N VAL A 80 -7.73 8.11 -2.71
CA VAL A 80 -6.47 8.51 -3.37
C VAL A 80 -5.63 9.40 -2.47
N THR A 81 -6.23 10.41 -1.82
CA THR A 81 -5.51 11.33 -0.93
C THR A 81 -4.92 10.62 0.29
N ASP A 82 -5.60 9.63 0.83
CA ASP A 82 -5.12 8.81 1.94
C ASP A 82 -3.95 7.90 1.49
N GLY A 83 -4.03 7.35 0.29
CA GLY A 83 -2.94 6.59 -0.31
C GLY A 83 -1.71 7.45 -0.62
N LEU A 84 -1.91 8.68 -1.10
CA LEU A 84 -0.82 9.65 -1.33
C LEU A 84 -0.15 10.07 -0.01
N ALA A 85 -0.89 10.21 1.09
CA ALA A 85 -0.29 10.50 2.40
C ALA A 85 0.64 9.36 2.87
N ILE A 86 0.25 8.09 2.66
CA ILE A 86 1.15 6.95 2.94
C ILE A 86 2.37 7.01 2.02
N TYR A 87 2.15 7.23 0.71
CA TYR A 87 3.21 7.33 -0.29
C TYR A 87 4.24 8.40 0.07
N ASP A 88 3.77 9.63 0.34
CA ASP A 88 4.65 10.73 0.68
C ASP A 88 5.43 10.43 1.98
N THR A 89 4.80 9.77 2.97
CA THR A 89 5.49 9.33 4.19
C THR A 89 6.58 8.28 3.89
N MET A 90 6.29 7.28 3.02
CA MET A 90 7.29 6.29 2.59
C MET A 90 8.50 6.94 1.91
N GLN A 91 8.27 8.00 1.12
CA GLN A 91 9.36 8.71 0.42
C GLN A 91 10.09 9.72 1.34
N TYR A 92 9.44 10.20 2.39
CA TYR A 92 9.97 11.21 3.30
C TYR A 92 10.95 10.63 4.32
N ILE A 93 10.66 9.43 4.85
CA ILE A 93 11.50 8.78 5.86
C ILE A 93 12.81 8.27 5.27
N LYS A 94 13.85 8.17 6.12
CA LYS A 94 15.19 7.68 5.69
C LYS A 94 15.26 6.17 5.45
N PRO A 95 14.61 5.30 6.26
CA PRO A 95 14.63 3.86 6.02
C PRO A 95 14.04 3.48 4.66
N ALA A 96 14.68 2.57 3.96
CA ALA A 96 14.08 1.93 2.79
C ALA A 96 12.82 1.17 3.19
N VAL A 97 11.76 1.29 2.38
CA VAL A 97 10.50 0.55 2.59
C VAL A 97 10.39 -0.55 1.54
N ALA A 98 10.67 -1.78 1.94
CA ALA A 98 10.40 -2.96 1.14
C ALA A 98 8.90 -3.27 1.12
N THR A 99 8.34 -3.65 -0.03
CA THR A 99 6.91 -3.96 -0.17
C THR A 99 6.70 -5.41 -0.60
N LEU A 100 5.68 -6.05 -0.03
CA LEU A 100 5.31 -7.43 -0.37
C LEU A 100 3.79 -7.55 -0.56
N CYS A 101 3.36 -7.91 -1.75
CA CYS A 101 1.96 -8.26 -2.00
C CYS A 101 1.64 -9.66 -1.48
N ILE A 102 0.66 -9.75 -0.58
CA ILE A 102 0.07 -10.99 -0.08
C ILE A 102 -1.44 -10.98 -0.38
N GLY A 103 -1.91 -11.89 -1.24
CA GLY A 103 -3.29 -11.93 -1.68
C GLY A 103 -3.58 -10.95 -2.80
N GLN A 104 -3.74 -9.66 -2.52
CA GLN A 104 -3.98 -8.66 -3.58
C GLN A 104 -3.38 -7.29 -3.28
N ALA A 105 -3.03 -6.59 -4.35
CA ALA A 105 -2.70 -5.17 -4.33
C ALA A 105 -3.40 -4.49 -5.51
N CYS A 106 -4.53 -3.83 -5.25
CA CYS A 106 -5.34 -3.21 -6.30
C CYS A 106 -5.40 -1.69 -6.14
N SER A 107 -5.48 -0.95 -7.27
CA SER A 107 -5.65 0.50 -7.25
C SER A 107 -4.58 1.19 -6.39
N MET A 108 -4.96 1.97 -5.37
CA MET A 108 -3.99 2.57 -4.44
C MET A 108 -3.11 1.53 -3.72
N GLY A 109 -3.56 0.26 -3.57
CA GLY A 109 -2.71 -0.82 -3.05
C GLY A 109 -1.57 -1.18 -4.01
N SER A 110 -1.83 -1.25 -5.31
CA SER A 110 -0.78 -1.46 -6.33
C SER A 110 0.16 -0.26 -6.48
N PHE A 111 -0.37 0.95 -6.27
CA PHE A 111 0.40 2.17 -6.24
C PHE A 111 1.46 2.14 -5.11
N LEU A 112 1.05 1.79 -3.90
CA LEU A 112 1.95 1.67 -2.75
C LEU A 112 2.92 0.49 -2.89
N LEU A 113 2.48 -0.62 -3.51
CA LEU A 113 3.37 -1.75 -3.83
C LEU A 113 4.51 -1.32 -4.73
N ALA A 114 4.19 -0.60 -5.82
CA ALA A 114 5.18 -0.10 -6.77
C ALA A 114 6.09 1.00 -6.19
N ALA A 115 5.60 1.71 -5.16
CA ALA A 115 6.32 2.80 -4.48
C ALA A 115 7.40 2.34 -3.49
N GLY A 116 7.53 1.03 -3.25
CA GLY A 116 8.60 0.46 -2.43
C GLY A 116 9.99 0.70 -3.02
N GLU A 117 11.01 0.44 -2.21
CA GLU A 117 12.42 0.58 -2.60
C GLU A 117 12.74 -0.31 -3.80
N LYS A 118 13.39 0.25 -4.81
CA LYS A 118 13.76 -0.48 -6.03
C LYS A 118 14.65 -1.68 -5.73
N GLY A 119 14.29 -2.85 -6.26
CA GLY A 119 14.94 -4.13 -5.96
C GLY A 119 14.34 -4.87 -4.75
N GLN A 120 13.44 -4.22 -3.98
CA GLN A 120 12.82 -4.77 -2.78
C GLN A 120 11.28 -4.81 -2.85
N ARG A 121 10.70 -4.65 -4.04
CA ARG A 121 9.27 -4.79 -4.28
C ARG A 121 8.97 -6.22 -4.67
N MET A 122 8.11 -6.88 -3.91
CA MET A 122 7.91 -8.34 -4.00
C MET A 122 6.43 -8.70 -4.08
N SER A 123 6.16 -9.90 -4.58
CA SER A 123 4.83 -10.51 -4.53
C SER A 123 4.94 -12.00 -4.26
N LEU A 124 3.98 -12.56 -3.52
CA LEU A 124 3.79 -14.00 -3.45
C LEU A 124 3.21 -14.52 -4.77
N PRO A 125 3.46 -15.80 -5.17
CA PRO A 125 3.17 -16.31 -6.51
C PRO A 125 1.68 -16.24 -6.90
N ASN A 126 0.77 -16.42 -5.94
CA ASN A 126 -0.66 -16.47 -6.17
C ASN A 126 -1.37 -15.13 -5.93
N SER A 127 -0.62 -14.06 -5.66
CA SER A 127 -1.19 -12.74 -5.46
C SER A 127 -1.62 -12.11 -6.78
N ARG A 128 -2.62 -11.21 -6.69
CA ARG A 128 -3.13 -10.45 -7.84
C ARG A 128 -2.81 -8.98 -7.68
N VAL A 129 -2.37 -8.37 -8.75
CA VAL A 129 -2.14 -6.91 -8.81
C VAL A 129 -3.11 -6.30 -9.82
N MET A 130 -3.72 -5.16 -9.49
CA MET A 130 -4.61 -4.46 -10.41
C MET A 130 -4.31 -2.98 -10.42
N VAL A 131 -4.20 -2.43 -11.62
CA VAL A 131 -4.03 -1.00 -11.87
C VAL A 131 -5.20 -0.44 -12.65
N HIS A 132 -5.61 0.77 -12.31
CA HIS A 132 -6.62 1.54 -13.04
C HIS A 132 -6.51 3.04 -12.73
N GLN A 133 -7.19 3.87 -13.50
CA GLN A 133 -7.27 5.30 -13.27
C GLN A 133 -8.12 5.64 -12.03
N PRO A 134 -7.93 6.83 -11.41
CA PRO A 134 -8.79 7.27 -10.32
C PRO A 134 -10.23 7.45 -10.81
N SER A 135 -11.19 7.08 -9.96
CA SER A 135 -12.62 7.30 -10.19
C SER A 135 -13.17 8.27 -9.14
N ALA A 136 -14.08 9.14 -9.54
CA ALA A 136 -14.82 10.00 -8.65
C ALA A 136 -16.22 10.27 -9.21
N GLY A 137 -17.14 10.63 -8.32
CA GLY A 137 -18.47 11.12 -8.69
C GLY A 137 -18.72 12.46 -8.01
N PHE A 138 -19.25 13.43 -8.75
CA PHE A 138 -19.55 14.77 -8.23
C PHE A 138 -20.98 15.16 -8.57
N GLN A 139 -21.60 15.89 -7.66
CA GLN A 139 -22.93 16.45 -7.82
C GLN A 139 -22.93 17.89 -7.28
N GLY A 140 -23.48 18.83 -8.02
CA GLY A 140 -23.52 20.24 -7.60
C GLY A 140 -23.83 21.16 -8.76
N GLN A 141 -23.49 22.45 -8.61
CA GLN A 141 -23.62 23.44 -9.67
C GLN A 141 -22.62 23.17 -10.81
N ALA A 142 -22.91 23.60 -12.02
CA ALA A 142 -22.08 23.32 -13.20
C ALA A 142 -20.61 23.72 -13.02
N THR A 143 -20.36 24.91 -12.46
CA THR A 143 -19.00 25.41 -12.17
C THR A 143 -18.27 24.54 -11.14
N ASP A 144 -18.95 24.06 -10.10
CA ASP A 144 -18.35 23.19 -9.10
C ASP A 144 -17.97 21.83 -9.69
N ILE A 145 -18.83 21.28 -10.57
CA ILE A 145 -18.56 20.03 -11.29
C ILE A 145 -17.30 20.19 -12.19
N GLU A 146 -17.15 21.32 -12.86
CA GLU A 146 -15.98 21.62 -13.70
C GLU A 146 -14.69 21.71 -12.85
N ILE A 147 -14.73 22.38 -11.70
CA ILE A 147 -13.60 22.47 -10.77
C ILE A 147 -13.18 21.07 -10.31
N HIS A 148 -14.11 20.24 -9.88
CA HIS A 148 -13.81 18.87 -9.45
C HIS A 148 -13.34 17.97 -10.60
N ALA A 149 -13.89 18.12 -11.81
CA ALA A 149 -13.42 17.40 -12.98
C ALA A 149 -11.96 17.74 -13.31
N ASN A 150 -11.59 19.01 -13.24
CA ASN A 150 -10.22 19.45 -13.44
C ASN A 150 -9.27 18.89 -12.38
N GLU A 151 -9.68 18.86 -11.10
CA GLU A 151 -8.88 18.31 -9.99
C GLU A 151 -8.62 16.81 -10.16
N ILE A 152 -9.63 16.02 -10.57
CA ILE A 152 -9.40 14.59 -10.80
C ILE A 152 -8.49 14.33 -12.01
N MET A 153 -8.54 15.18 -13.04
CA MET A 153 -7.63 15.09 -14.19
C MET A 153 -6.18 15.40 -13.79
N GLN A 154 -5.95 16.38 -12.90
CA GLN A 154 -4.63 16.65 -12.35
C GLN A 154 -4.13 15.48 -11.49
N THR A 155 -5.00 14.93 -10.64
CA THR A 155 -4.71 13.73 -9.83
C THR A 155 -4.34 12.54 -10.73
N LYS A 156 -5.11 12.27 -11.80
CA LYS A 156 -4.80 11.21 -12.78
C LYS A 156 -3.41 11.42 -13.39
N LYS A 157 -3.07 12.64 -13.79
CA LYS A 157 -1.76 12.97 -14.35
C LYS A 157 -0.64 12.69 -13.34
N LYS A 158 -0.78 13.17 -12.11
CA LYS A 158 0.19 12.96 -11.03
C LYS A 158 0.41 11.47 -10.74
N LEU A 159 -0.65 10.68 -10.65
CA LEU A 159 -0.53 9.23 -10.43
C LEU A 159 0.21 8.53 -11.59
N ASN A 160 -0.09 8.90 -12.85
CA ASN A 160 0.60 8.34 -14.00
C ASN A 160 2.11 8.66 -13.99
N GLU A 161 2.50 9.88 -13.62
CA GLU A 161 3.89 10.29 -13.49
C GLU A 161 4.62 9.51 -12.39
N ILE A 162 3.95 9.28 -11.24
CA ILE A 162 4.52 8.50 -10.14
C ILE A 162 4.67 7.02 -10.53
N TYR A 163 3.66 6.41 -11.15
CA TYR A 163 3.79 5.05 -11.67
C TYR A 163 4.93 4.93 -12.69
N SER A 164 5.04 5.89 -13.62
CA SER A 164 6.13 5.94 -14.60
C SER A 164 7.50 5.97 -13.92
N LYS A 165 7.66 6.82 -12.90
CA LYS A 165 8.90 6.92 -12.09
C LYS A 165 9.29 5.58 -11.45
N HIS A 166 8.32 4.85 -10.88
CA HIS A 166 8.60 3.62 -10.14
C HIS A 166 8.70 2.38 -11.01
N THR A 167 8.06 2.36 -12.18
CA THR A 167 8.02 1.18 -13.07
C THR A 167 9.04 1.24 -14.21
N ASP A 168 9.73 2.36 -14.40
CA ASP A 168 10.58 2.65 -15.55
C ASP A 168 9.82 2.56 -16.91
N GLN A 169 8.48 2.64 -16.90
CA GLN A 169 7.65 2.71 -18.11
C GLN A 169 7.40 4.17 -18.52
N SER A 170 7.18 4.42 -19.82
CA SER A 170 6.77 5.75 -20.26
C SER A 170 5.40 6.15 -19.71
N VAL A 171 5.17 7.45 -19.53
CA VAL A 171 3.88 7.98 -19.06
C VAL A 171 2.73 7.55 -19.97
N GLU A 172 2.98 7.48 -21.31
CA GLU A 172 2.00 7.06 -22.31
C GLU A 172 1.59 5.60 -22.08
N LYS A 173 2.57 4.70 -21.84
CA LYS A 173 2.29 3.28 -21.56
C LYS A 173 1.55 3.08 -20.23
N ILE A 174 1.90 3.87 -19.21
CA ILE A 174 1.16 3.89 -17.94
C ILE A 174 -0.27 4.38 -18.17
N LYS A 175 -0.48 5.49 -18.89
CA LYS A 175 -1.80 6.04 -19.18
C LYS A 175 -2.69 5.02 -19.90
N GLU A 176 -2.14 4.30 -20.88
CA GLU A 176 -2.85 3.23 -21.59
C GLU A 176 -3.22 2.07 -20.64
N ALA A 177 -2.26 1.63 -19.82
CA ALA A 177 -2.45 0.52 -18.90
C ALA A 177 -3.48 0.82 -17.79
N LEU A 178 -3.56 2.07 -17.34
CA LEU A 178 -4.47 2.51 -16.27
C LEU A 178 -5.85 2.94 -16.81
N GLU A 179 -6.10 2.94 -18.12
CA GLU A 179 -7.36 3.45 -18.68
C GLU A 179 -8.57 2.62 -18.23
N ARG A 180 -8.41 1.32 -18.03
CA ARG A 180 -9.40 0.39 -17.48
C ARG A 180 -8.73 -0.57 -16.51
N ASP A 181 -9.53 -1.32 -15.75
CA ASP A 181 -9.03 -2.34 -14.84
C ASP A 181 -8.11 -3.32 -15.56
N LYS A 182 -6.83 -3.30 -15.18
CA LYS A 182 -5.83 -4.23 -15.68
C LYS A 182 -5.32 -5.11 -14.55
N PHE A 183 -5.83 -6.34 -14.53
CA PHE A 183 -5.41 -7.37 -13.60
C PHE A 183 -4.15 -8.08 -14.09
N MET A 184 -3.23 -8.32 -13.18
CA MET A 184 -1.95 -8.97 -13.44
C MET A 184 -1.69 -10.06 -12.39
N SER A 185 -1.13 -11.19 -12.83
CA SER A 185 -0.46 -12.15 -11.96
C SER A 185 0.84 -11.55 -11.40
N ALA A 186 1.46 -12.23 -10.44
CA ALA A 186 2.75 -11.78 -9.89
C ALA A 186 3.83 -11.65 -10.98
N GLU A 187 3.92 -12.60 -11.91
CA GLU A 187 4.91 -12.58 -13.01
C GLU A 187 4.62 -11.47 -14.04
N GLU A 188 3.35 -11.21 -14.36
CA GLU A 188 2.95 -10.09 -15.22
C GLU A 188 3.26 -8.75 -14.55
N ALA A 189 3.01 -8.60 -13.24
CA ALA A 189 3.33 -7.40 -12.46
C ALA A 189 4.85 -7.14 -12.41
N LYS A 190 5.66 -8.20 -12.31
CA LYS A 190 7.13 -8.13 -12.43
C LYS A 190 7.56 -7.68 -13.82
N SER A 191 7.02 -8.31 -14.86
CA SER A 191 7.33 -7.95 -16.26
C SER A 191 6.91 -6.53 -16.60
N PHE A 192 5.84 -6.03 -15.97
CA PHE A 192 5.38 -4.65 -16.12
C PHE A 192 6.25 -3.64 -15.33
N GLY A 193 6.99 -4.08 -14.31
CA GLY A 193 7.85 -3.25 -13.48
C GLY A 193 7.20 -2.75 -12.17
N LEU A 194 6.02 -3.23 -11.82
CA LEU A 194 5.36 -2.90 -10.53
C LEU A 194 6.07 -3.53 -9.34
N ILE A 195 6.72 -4.67 -9.56
CA ILE A 195 7.53 -5.38 -8.57
C ILE A 195 8.85 -5.84 -9.17
N ASP A 196 9.79 -6.21 -8.33
CA ASP A 196 11.13 -6.68 -8.73
C ASP A 196 11.25 -8.19 -8.67
N LYS A 197 10.54 -8.84 -7.74
CA LYS A 197 10.70 -10.29 -7.48
C LYS A 197 9.36 -10.95 -7.17
N VAL A 198 9.19 -12.19 -7.67
CA VAL A 198 8.20 -13.13 -7.16
C VAL A 198 8.93 -14.06 -6.20
N VAL A 199 8.41 -14.19 -4.96
CA VAL A 199 9.08 -14.95 -3.89
C VAL A 199 8.17 -16.05 -3.38
N GLU A 200 8.67 -17.30 -3.39
CA GLU A 200 7.96 -18.47 -2.87
C GLU A 200 8.27 -18.72 -1.39
N LYS A 201 9.47 -18.32 -0.96
CA LYS A 201 9.94 -18.50 0.41
C LYS A 201 10.53 -17.20 0.92
N ARG A 202 10.39 -16.97 2.21
CA ARG A 202 11.02 -15.81 2.86
C ARG A 202 12.52 -15.85 2.62
N PRO A 203 13.12 -14.76 2.11
CA PRO A 203 14.59 -14.69 2.02
C PRO A 203 15.21 -14.84 3.41
N SER A 204 16.33 -15.56 3.47
CA SER A 204 17.12 -15.76 4.70
C SER A 204 17.76 -14.46 5.18
#